data_198b29e7c7f5d95209b44428d3bb6c8b
#
_entry.id   198b29e7c7f5d95209b44428d3bb6c8b
#
_cell.length_a   1.000
_cell.length_b   1.000
_cell.length_c   1.000
_cell.angle_alpha   90.00
_cell.angle_beta   90.00
_cell.angle_gamma   90.00
#
_symmetry.space_group_name_H-M   'P 1'
#
loop_
_entity.id
_entity.type
_entity.pdbx_description
1 polymer ?
#
loop_
_entity_poly.entity_id
_entity_poly.type
_entity_poly.pdbx_seq_one_letter_code
_entity_poly.pdbx_strand_id
1 'polypeptide(L)'
;MKRFLILWFFTVTWISASSKIAIAIKVKGDVSVVYKGLSTGQLLKPGSPLNNQDKIQTGKNGFAAIMYLDDKTVVKMLGNSDLIVLGNRSGNQINKSLDIKYGKIAAAIAPQKG
;
A
#
# COMPACT_ATOMS: atom_id res chain seq x y z
N MET A 1 -20.31 -30.48 -42.75
CA MET A 1 -20.43 -29.96 -41.99
C MET A 1 -19.53 -29.52 -41.24
N LYS A 2 -19.52 -28.62 -40.75
CA LYS A 2 -18.66 -28.13 -40.07
C LYS A 2 -18.84 -27.98 -38.84
N ARG A 3 -18.21 -28.05 -38.01
CA ARG A 3 -18.30 -27.94 -36.86
C ARG A 3 -17.46 -27.04 -36.35
N PHE A 4 -17.68 -26.10 -35.67
CA PHE A 4 -16.91 -25.27 -35.13
C PHE A 4 -16.64 -25.51 -33.84
N LEU A 5 -15.58 -25.74 -33.29
CA LEU A 5 -15.16 -25.79 -32.06
C LEU A 5 -14.88 -24.54 -31.57
N ILE A 6 -15.64 -23.94 -30.82
CA ILE A 6 -15.38 -22.75 -30.23
C ILE A 6 -14.61 -23.00 -29.03
N LEU A 7 -13.35 -22.72 -29.06
CA LEU A 7 -12.58 -22.84 -27.97
C LEU A 7 -12.75 -21.67 -27.13
N TRP A 8 -13.43 -21.76 -26.08
CA TRP A 8 -13.55 -20.74 -25.16
C TRP A 8 -12.39 -20.72 -24.33
N PHE A 9 -11.54 -19.79 -24.54
CA PHE A 9 -10.49 -19.62 -23.71
C PHE A 9 -10.90 -18.84 -22.60
N PHE A 10 -11.09 -19.39 -21.49
CA PHE A 10 -11.24 -18.67 -20.31
C PHE A 10 -9.93 -18.34 -19.84
N THR A 11 -9.47 -17.19 -20.13
CA THR A 11 -8.32 -16.69 -19.52
C THR A 11 -8.70 -16.36 -18.11
N VAL A 12 -8.42 -17.19 -17.26
CA VAL A 12 -8.58 -16.90 -15.88
C VAL A 12 -7.47 -15.98 -15.53
N THR A 13 -7.78 -14.76 -15.39
CA THR A 13 -6.82 -13.86 -14.90
C THR A 13 -6.63 -14.19 -13.47
N TRP A 14 -5.55 -14.74 -13.17
CA TRP A 14 -5.22 -14.98 -11.83
C TRP A 14 -4.93 -13.70 -11.20
N ILE A 15 -5.79 -13.23 -10.42
CA ILE A 15 -5.51 -12.12 -9.63
C ILE A 15 -4.71 -12.66 -8.52
N SER A 16 -3.44 -12.57 -8.63
CA SER A 16 -2.65 -12.96 -7.53
C SER A 16 -3.02 -12.01 -6.45
N ALA A 17 -3.63 -12.48 -5.48
CA ALA A 17 -3.97 -11.72 -4.33
C ALA A 17 -2.68 -11.33 -3.71
N SER A 18 -2.19 -10.18 -4.04
CA SER A 18 -1.06 -9.68 -3.35
C SER A 18 -1.55 -9.46 -1.95
N SER A 19 -0.84 -9.96 -1.00
CA SER A 19 -1.22 -9.78 0.36
C SER A 19 -0.95 -8.36 0.73
N LYS A 20 -1.89 -7.50 0.50
CA LYS A 20 -1.75 -6.12 0.90
C LYS A 20 -1.72 -6.09 2.41
N ILE A 21 -0.90 -5.23 2.95
CA ILE A 21 -0.76 -5.11 4.39
C ILE A 21 -1.31 -3.80 4.90
N ALA A 22 -1.52 -2.84 4.02
CA ALA A 22 -2.02 -1.54 4.42
C ALA A 22 -2.78 -0.91 3.27
N ILE A 23 -3.50 0.16 3.55
CA ILE A 23 -4.14 0.93 2.50
C ILE A 23 -3.94 2.41 2.80
N ALA A 24 -3.96 3.22 1.77
CA ALA A 24 -3.89 4.65 1.94
C ALA A 24 -5.29 5.13 2.30
N ILE A 25 -5.44 5.82 3.41
CA ILE A 25 -6.75 6.29 3.83
C ILE A 25 -6.93 7.78 3.61
N LYS A 26 -5.86 8.51 3.47
CA LYS A 26 -5.97 9.93 3.22
C LYS A 26 -4.76 10.39 2.43
N VAL A 27 -4.99 11.15 1.39
CA VAL A 27 -3.92 11.64 0.55
C VAL A 27 -4.23 13.06 0.18
N LYS A 28 -3.30 13.98 0.39
CA LYS A 28 -3.46 15.35 0.00
C LYS A 28 -2.21 15.84 -0.65
N GLY A 29 -2.36 16.64 -1.67
CA GLY A 29 -1.23 17.25 -2.34
C GLY A 29 -0.38 16.26 -3.10
N ASP A 30 0.90 16.52 -3.13
CA ASP A 30 1.82 15.75 -3.95
C ASP A 30 2.28 14.50 -3.21
N VAL A 31 1.70 13.37 -3.53
CA VAL A 31 2.06 12.10 -2.91
C VAL A 31 2.16 11.05 -3.98
N SER A 32 3.25 10.33 -4.02
CA SER A 32 3.43 9.27 -4.99
C SER A 32 3.81 7.96 -4.30
N VAL A 33 3.63 6.87 -4.99
CA VAL A 33 4.00 5.57 -4.50
C VAL A 33 4.81 4.87 -5.58
N VAL A 34 5.89 4.23 -5.17
CA VAL A 34 6.68 3.40 -6.07
C VAL A 34 6.47 1.98 -5.58
N TYR A 35 5.74 1.20 -6.34
CA TYR A 35 5.46 -0.16 -5.93
C TYR A 35 6.69 -1.03 -6.07
N LYS A 36 6.80 -2.02 -5.22
CA LYS A 36 7.94 -2.91 -5.23
C LYS A 36 8.20 -3.44 -6.61
N GLY A 37 9.43 -3.41 -7.04
CA GLY A 37 9.81 -3.92 -8.34
C GLY A 37 9.66 -2.94 -9.48
N LEU A 38 9.06 -1.79 -9.22
CA LEU A 38 8.93 -0.77 -10.23
C LEU A 38 9.85 0.39 -9.90
N SER A 39 10.22 1.14 -10.91
CA SER A 39 11.08 2.29 -10.67
C SER A 39 10.37 3.60 -10.90
N THR A 40 9.15 3.55 -11.40
CA THR A 40 8.40 4.76 -11.69
C THR A 40 7.32 4.97 -10.65
N GLY A 41 7.24 6.17 -10.14
CA GLY A 41 6.21 6.51 -9.17
C GLY A 41 4.87 6.76 -9.81
N GLN A 42 3.83 6.55 -9.08
CA GLN A 42 2.47 6.81 -9.51
C GLN A 42 1.80 7.65 -8.44
N LEU A 43 0.77 8.35 -8.81
CA LEU A 43 0.05 9.11 -7.81
C LEU A 43 -0.63 8.17 -6.83
N LEU A 44 -0.48 8.44 -5.57
CA LEU A 44 -1.16 7.66 -4.56
C LEU A 44 -2.56 8.20 -4.39
N LYS A 45 -3.52 7.33 -4.28
CA LYS A 45 -4.91 7.72 -4.09
C LYS A 45 -5.49 7.08 -2.85
N PRO A 46 -6.50 7.69 -2.25
CA PRO A 46 -7.15 7.05 -1.12
C PRO A 46 -7.72 5.70 -1.55
N GLY A 47 -7.54 4.71 -0.73
CA GLY A 47 -7.98 3.37 -1.05
C GLY A 47 -6.93 2.52 -1.73
N SER A 48 -5.78 3.10 -2.09
CA SER A 48 -4.74 2.33 -2.76
C SER A 48 -4.16 1.29 -1.81
N PRO A 49 -4.05 0.06 -2.25
CA PRO A 49 -3.45 -0.96 -1.40
C PRO A 49 -1.94 -0.84 -1.38
N LEU A 50 -1.35 -1.22 -0.28
CA LEU A 50 0.09 -1.15 -0.11
C LEU A 50 0.60 -2.51 0.35
N ASN A 51 1.70 -2.92 -0.23
CA ASN A 51 2.29 -4.20 0.08
C ASN A 51 3.67 -3.99 0.68
N ASN A 52 4.27 -5.06 1.11
CA ASN A 52 5.60 -5.00 1.68
C ASN A 52 6.57 -4.40 0.67
N GLN A 53 7.36 -3.46 1.12
CA GLN A 53 8.40 -2.82 0.33
C GLN A 53 7.90 -1.77 -0.67
N ASP A 54 6.66 -1.38 -0.57
CA ASP A 54 6.19 -0.26 -1.38
C ASP A 54 6.69 1.03 -0.73
N LYS A 55 7.05 2.01 -1.56
CA LYS A 55 7.63 3.23 -1.05
C LYS A 55 6.71 4.39 -1.30
N ILE A 56 6.48 5.19 -0.30
CA ILE A 56 5.63 6.37 -0.40
C ILE A 56 6.48 7.60 -0.25
N GLN A 57 6.27 8.56 -1.11
CA GLN A 57 7.01 9.80 -1.08
C GLN A 57 6.04 10.96 -1.08
N THR A 58 6.22 11.90 -0.16
CA THR A 58 5.40 13.11 -0.15
C THR A 58 6.27 14.28 -0.54
N GLY A 59 5.71 15.14 -1.35
CA GLY A 59 6.40 16.36 -1.73
C GLY A 59 6.16 17.44 -0.71
N LYS A 60 6.53 18.66 -1.05
CA LYS A 60 6.50 19.77 -0.14
C LYS A 60 5.17 19.99 0.52
N ASN A 61 4.10 19.90 -0.24
CA ASN A 61 2.78 20.11 0.33
C ASN A 61 2.00 18.82 0.43
N GLY A 62 2.69 17.70 0.45
CA GLY A 62 2.01 16.41 0.47
C GLY A 62 1.69 15.96 1.86
N PHE A 63 0.68 15.15 1.97
CA PHE A 63 0.31 14.52 3.22
C PHE A 63 -0.35 13.19 2.90
N ALA A 64 0.02 12.15 3.60
CA ALA A 64 -0.58 10.87 3.40
C ALA A 64 -0.80 10.19 4.74
N ALA A 65 -1.86 9.43 4.85
CA ALA A 65 -2.08 8.59 6.01
C ALA A 65 -2.37 7.21 5.51
N ILE A 66 -1.67 6.23 6.04
CA ILE A 66 -1.89 4.84 5.67
C ILE A 66 -2.32 4.09 6.91
N MET A 67 -3.07 3.04 6.72
CA MET A 67 -3.56 2.25 7.83
C MET A 67 -3.24 0.81 7.59
N TYR A 68 -2.60 0.17 8.56
CA TYR A 68 -2.33 -1.25 8.50
C TYR A 68 -3.64 -2.00 8.72
N LEU A 69 -3.79 -3.11 8.05
CA LEU A 69 -5.08 -3.80 8.02
C LEU A 69 -5.35 -4.70 9.22
N ASP A 70 -4.31 -5.09 9.95
CA ASP A 70 -4.54 -6.00 11.06
C ASP A 70 -5.08 -5.31 12.30
N ASP A 71 -4.42 -4.28 12.77
CA ASP A 71 -4.84 -3.61 13.99
C ASP A 71 -5.20 -2.15 13.76
N LYS A 72 -5.28 -1.75 12.49
CA LYS A 72 -5.66 -0.40 12.13
C LYS A 72 -4.72 0.68 12.63
N THR A 73 -3.47 0.33 12.77
CA THR A 73 -2.45 1.32 13.09
C THR A 73 -2.36 2.31 11.94
N VAL A 74 -2.40 3.58 12.25
CA VAL A 74 -2.35 4.63 11.25
C VAL A 74 -1.00 5.31 11.30
N VAL A 75 -0.39 5.48 10.13
CA VAL A 75 0.88 6.17 10.02
C VAL A 75 0.65 7.40 9.17
N LYS A 76 0.99 8.56 9.70
CA LYS A 76 0.81 9.81 8.99
C LYS A 76 2.15 10.32 8.50
N MET A 77 2.20 10.69 7.24
CA MET A 77 3.39 11.24 6.63
C MET A 77 3.17 12.70 6.31
N LEU A 78 4.04 13.53 6.79
CA LEU A 78 3.95 14.95 6.48
C LEU A 78 4.76 15.25 5.23
N GLY A 79 4.82 16.49 4.83
CA GLY A 79 5.49 16.83 3.59
C GLY A 79 6.98 16.50 3.59
N ASN A 80 7.54 16.33 2.42
CA ASN A 80 8.95 16.05 2.25
C ASN A 80 9.41 14.80 3.01
N SER A 81 8.61 13.74 2.94
CA SER A 81 8.93 12.50 3.65
C SER A 81 9.05 11.34 2.68
N ASP A 82 9.79 10.35 3.08
CA ASP A 82 10.04 9.17 2.27
C ASP A 82 9.98 7.96 3.19
N LEU A 83 9.12 7.04 2.88
CA LEU A 83 8.84 5.92 3.75
C LEU A 83 8.68 4.63 2.97
N ILE A 84 9.34 3.58 3.42
CA ILE A 84 9.12 2.25 2.86
C ILE A 84 8.25 1.47 3.82
N VAL A 85 7.15 0.97 3.31
CA VAL A 85 6.21 0.18 4.10
C VAL A 85 6.75 -1.23 4.19
N LEU A 86 6.93 -1.73 5.39
CA LEU A 86 7.43 -3.07 5.58
C LEU A 86 6.47 -3.86 6.45
N GLY A 87 6.26 -5.09 6.12
CA GLY A 87 5.42 -5.94 6.94
C GLY A 87 5.28 -7.33 6.34
N ASN A 88 5.19 -8.30 7.20
CA ASN A 88 4.97 -9.67 6.79
C ASN A 88 3.71 -10.15 7.44
N ARG A 89 2.85 -10.74 6.64
CA ARG A 89 1.60 -11.24 7.18
C ARG A 89 1.81 -12.62 7.78
N SER A 90 1.32 -12.80 8.97
CA SER A 90 1.43 -14.07 9.63
C SER A 90 0.05 -14.36 10.21
N GLY A 91 -0.73 -15.15 9.51
CA GLY A 91 -2.09 -15.39 9.94
C GLY A 91 -2.91 -14.13 9.86
N ASN A 92 -3.50 -13.74 10.97
CA ASN A 92 -4.29 -12.52 11.03
C ASN A 92 -3.49 -11.32 11.48
N GLN A 93 -2.20 -11.50 11.69
CA GLN A 93 -1.39 -10.40 12.15
C GLN A 93 -0.38 -10.00 11.11
N ILE A 94 0.08 -8.79 11.19
CA ILE A 94 1.09 -8.28 10.30
C ILE A 94 2.26 -7.82 11.16
N ASN A 95 3.42 -8.41 10.93
CA ASN A 95 4.62 -7.96 11.63
C ASN A 95 5.09 -6.77 10.84
N LYS A 96 4.79 -5.60 11.34
CA LYS A 96 5.01 -4.39 10.60
C LYS A 96 6.20 -3.61 11.09
N SER A 97 6.83 -2.92 10.20
CA SER A 97 7.87 -1.98 10.55
C SER A 97 7.90 -0.92 9.49
N LEU A 98 8.61 0.13 9.73
CA LEU A 98 8.70 1.23 8.80
C LEU A 98 10.14 1.60 8.61
N ASP A 99 10.53 1.83 7.38
CA ASP A 99 11.86 2.26 7.08
C ASP A 99 11.75 3.70 6.62
N ILE A 100 12.04 4.62 7.52
CA ILE A 100 11.89 6.04 7.24
C ILE A 100 13.19 6.55 6.70
N LYS A 101 13.19 6.97 5.45
CA LYS A 101 14.41 7.47 4.84
C LYS A 101 14.68 8.89 5.27
N TYR A 102 13.66 9.70 5.30
CA TYR A 102 13.79 11.03 5.86
C TYR A 102 12.41 11.62 5.95
N GLY A 103 12.30 12.71 6.67
CA GLY A 103 11.05 13.43 6.79
C GLY A 103 10.40 13.26 8.13
N LYS A 104 9.16 13.70 8.21
CA LYS A 104 8.42 13.65 9.45
C LYS A 104 7.28 12.67 9.34
N ILE A 105 7.29 11.69 10.18
CA ILE A 105 6.30 10.64 10.18
C ILE A 105 5.77 10.44 11.58
N ALA A 106 4.47 10.40 11.70
CA ALA A 106 3.85 10.16 12.99
C ALA A 106 3.02 8.90 12.89
N ALA A 107 3.15 8.03 13.84
CA ALA A 107 2.39 6.79 13.87
C ALA A 107 1.40 6.83 15.01
N ALA A 108 0.19 6.41 14.75
CA ALA A 108 -0.82 6.34 15.78
C ALA A 108 -1.37 4.94 15.80
N ILE A 109 -1.37 4.32 16.94
CA ILE A 109 -1.88 2.97 17.06
C ILE A 109 -3.34 3.04 17.44
N ALA A 110 -4.13 2.25 16.79
CA ALA A 110 -5.56 2.24 17.09
C ALA A 110 -5.78 1.82 18.53
N PRO A 111 -6.80 2.35 19.15
CA PRO A 111 -7.05 1.99 20.53
C PRO A 111 -7.30 0.52 20.63
N GLN A 112 -6.65 -0.09 21.59
CA GLN A 112 -6.85 -1.43 21.75
C GLN A 112 -7.99 -1.60 22.58
N LYS A 113 -8.87 -2.53 22.30
CA LYS A 113 -9.90 -2.77 23.09
C LYS A 113 -9.45 -3.51 24.11
N GLY A 114 -9.36 -3.18 25.10
CA GLY A 114 -8.80 -3.78 26.27
C GLY A 114 -9.45 -4.99 26.74
#